data_6d96d1d02b9315ee69de5b330334f615
#
_entry.id   6d96d1d02b9315ee69de5b330334f615
#
_cell.length_a   1.000
_cell.length_b   1.000
_cell.length_c   1.000
_cell.angle_alpha   90.00
_cell.angle_beta   90.00
_cell.angle_gamma   90.00
#
_symmetry.space_group_name_H-M   'P 1'
#
loop_
_entity.id
_entity.type
_entity.pdbx_description
1 polymer ?
#
loop_
_entity_poly.entity_id
_entity_poly.type
_entity_poly.pdbx_seq_one_letter_code
_entity_poly.pdbx_strand_id
1 'polypeptide(L)'
;MTGVQTCALPISSLKLSLWTGLASTLLALLLATGFCAAIHGWSGQRHVSRILGPLLAAPHAALAIGIAFLIAPSGWIARMISPWATGWNLPPNIATVNDQMGLALVLGLLVKEVPFLLLVMLGALGQIPVNAQLAAGRALGYGRGVVWIKVILPQVYPLIRLPVFVVLSFALSVVDMAIILGPSNPPVLSVAVTRWYFAADTSLILPASAAALAQAFVVAFGILLWICAEQVAARAGRWWIRRGGR
;
A
#
# COMPACT_ATOMS: atom_id res chain seq x y z
N MET A 1 31.60 -18.84 9.00
CA MET A 1 31.02 -17.50 8.91
C MET A 1 29.52 -17.63 9.18
N THR A 2 28.81 -17.28 10.18
CA THR A 2 29.17 -16.73 11.45
C THR A 2 27.85 -16.28 12.09
N GLY A 3 27.52 -16.81 13.22
CA GLY A 3 26.26 -16.62 13.96
C GLY A 3 25.85 -15.19 14.31
N VAL A 4 26.68 -14.19 14.02
CA VAL A 4 26.37 -12.78 14.32
C VAL A 4 25.48 -12.13 13.22
N GLN A 5 25.56 -12.58 11.97
CA GLN A 5 24.71 -12.03 10.89
C GLN A 5 23.26 -12.53 10.94
N THR A 6 23.01 -13.69 11.53
CA THR A 6 21.65 -14.27 11.63
C THR A 6 20.74 -13.55 12.62
N CYS A 7 21.27 -12.90 13.65
CA CYS A 7 20.45 -12.15 14.61
C CYS A 7 20.05 -10.75 14.16
N ALA A 8 20.86 -10.07 13.34
CA ALA A 8 20.55 -8.72 12.84
C ALA A 8 19.57 -8.73 11.65
N LEU A 9 19.61 -9.75 10.81
CA LEU A 9 18.75 -9.90 9.63
C LEU A 9 17.24 -9.90 9.96
N PRO A 10 16.75 -10.65 10.99
CA PRO A 10 15.32 -10.66 11.32
C PRO A 10 14.77 -9.29 11.73
N ILE A 11 15.54 -8.51 12.50
CA ILE A 11 15.10 -7.17 12.97
C ILE A 11 15.00 -6.19 11.80
N SER A 12 15.97 -6.18 10.91
CA SER A 12 15.96 -5.34 9.72
C SER A 12 14.85 -5.72 8.76
N SER A 13 14.65 -7.02 8.54
CA SER A 13 13.55 -7.57 7.72
C SER A 13 12.18 -7.22 8.32
N LEU A 14 12.04 -7.28 9.65
CA LEU A 14 10.82 -6.92 10.36
C LEU A 14 10.49 -5.43 10.20
N LYS A 15 11.48 -4.55 10.41
CA LYS A 15 11.32 -3.10 10.20
C LYS A 15 10.92 -2.78 8.77
N LEU A 16 11.55 -3.43 7.79
CA LEU A 16 11.25 -3.23 6.38
C LEU A 16 9.83 -3.69 6.04
N SER A 17 9.38 -4.86 6.54
CA SER A 17 8.02 -5.35 6.35
C SER A 17 6.98 -4.38 6.94
N LEU A 18 7.19 -3.90 8.17
CA LEU A 18 6.29 -2.92 8.79
C LEU A 18 6.26 -1.61 8.00
N TRP A 19 7.42 -1.10 7.59
CA TRP A 19 7.50 0.13 6.81
C TRP A 19 6.77 0.00 5.47
N THR A 20 7.11 -1.01 4.67
CA THR A 20 6.53 -1.17 3.32
C THR A 20 5.04 -1.44 3.38
N GLY A 21 4.57 -2.29 4.30
CA GLY A 21 3.16 -2.62 4.45
C GLY A 21 2.31 -1.44 4.97
N LEU A 22 2.77 -0.74 6.01
CA LEU A 22 2.05 0.43 6.52
C LEU A 22 2.05 1.60 5.53
N ALA A 23 3.20 1.85 4.87
CA ALA A 23 3.32 2.93 3.89
C ALA A 23 2.43 2.67 2.66
N SER A 24 2.46 1.46 2.09
CA SER A 24 1.62 1.12 0.92
C SER A 24 0.14 1.24 1.25
N THR A 25 -0.31 0.65 2.36
CA THR A 25 -1.73 0.70 2.77
C THR A 25 -2.21 2.13 3.05
N LEU A 26 -1.39 2.94 3.75
CA LEU A 26 -1.74 4.34 4.01
C LEU A 26 -1.84 5.15 2.71
N LEU A 27 -0.83 5.04 1.84
CA LEU A 27 -0.82 5.73 0.55
C LEU A 27 -1.97 5.26 -0.34
N ALA A 28 -2.25 3.95 -0.38
CA ALA A 28 -3.37 3.41 -1.14
C ALA A 28 -4.72 3.97 -0.65
N LEU A 29 -4.91 4.03 0.67
CA LEU A 29 -6.13 4.61 1.27
C LEU A 29 -6.26 6.10 0.95
N LEU A 30 -5.18 6.87 1.05
CA LEU A 30 -5.17 8.30 0.72
C LEU A 30 -5.46 8.54 -0.76
N LEU A 31 -4.82 7.78 -1.67
CA LEU A 31 -5.05 7.88 -3.10
C LEU A 31 -6.48 7.48 -3.48
N ALA A 32 -6.99 6.37 -2.93
CA ALA A 32 -8.37 5.94 -3.18
C ALA A 32 -9.40 6.97 -2.69
N THR A 33 -9.18 7.52 -1.48
CA THR A 33 -10.06 8.55 -0.90
C THR A 33 -10.03 9.82 -1.72
N GLY A 34 -8.83 10.31 -2.08
CA GLY A 34 -8.65 11.51 -2.88
C GLY A 34 -9.25 11.38 -4.27
N PHE A 35 -9.05 10.23 -4.92
CA PHE A 35 -9.62 9.94 -6.23
C PHE A 35 -11.15 9.89 -6.17
N CYS A 36 -11.75 9.18 -5.20
CA CYS A 36 -13.19 9.14 -5.01
C CYS A 36 -13.77 10.54 -4.75
N ALA A 37 -13.10 11.35 -3.95
CA ALA A 37 -13.52 12.74 -3.69
C ALA A 37 -13.47 13.59 -4.97
N ALA A 38 -12.47 13.38 -5.82
CA ALA A 38 -12.34 14.13 -7.09
C ALA A 38 -13.39 13.74 -8.12
N ILE A 39 -13.62 12.44 -8.32
CA ILE A 39 -14.50 11.94 -9.38
C ILE A 39 -15.99 11.88 -9.00
N HIS A 40 -16.34 12.04 -7.71
CA HIS A 40 -17.72 11.94 -7.28
C HIS A 40 -18.61 12.97 -7.98
N GLY A 41 -19.70 12.50 -8.59
CA GLY A 41 -20.59 13.31 -9.43
C GLY A 41 -20.17 13.46 -10.89
N TRP A 42 -19.04 12.87 -11.29
CA TRP A 42 -18.64 12.80 -12.70
C TRP A 42 -19.34 11.64 -13.42
N SER A 43 -19.81 11.89 -14.64
CA SER A 43 -20.50 10.87 -15.44
C SER A 43 -19.65 9.64 -15.78
N GLY A 44 -18.31 9.78 -15.73
CA GLY A 44 -17.35 8.72 -15.98
C GLY A 44 -17.16 7.70 -14.85
N GLN A 45 -17.78 7.87 -13.69
CA GLN A 45 -17.61 6.97 -12.53
C GLN A 45 -17.90 5.50 -12.87
N ARG A 46 -18.90 5.23 -13.72
CA ARG A 46 -19.22 3.85 -14.17
C ARG A 46 -18.12 3.24 -15.04
N HIS A 47 -17.38 4.03 -15.80
CA HIS A 47 -16.27 3.56 -16.62
C HIS A 47 -15.06 3.18 -15.76
N VAL A 48 -14.81 3.92 -14.68
CA VAL A 48 -13.74 3.61 -13.72
C VAL A 48 -13.93 2.20 -13.15
N SER A 49 -15.13 1.87 -12.67
CA SER A 49 -15.39 0.53 -12.10
C SER A 49 -15.17 -0.62 -13.08
N ARG A 50 -15.42 -0.40 -14.39
CA ARG A 50 -15.17 -1.41 -15.44
C ARG A 50 -13.68 -1.66 -15.69
N ILE A 51 -12.84 -0.62 -15.58
CA ILE A 51 -11.39 -0.73 -15.78
C ILE A 51 -10.72 -1.39 -14.56
N LEU A 52 -11.27 -1.21 -13.36
CA LEU A 52 -10.71 -1.79 -12.13
C LEU A 52 -10.74 -3.33 -12.13
N GLY A 53 -11.75 -3.96 -12.74
CA GLY A 53 -11.90 -5.42 -12.77
C GLY A 53 -10.70 -6.15 -13.39
N PRO A 54 -10.34 -5.88 -14.65
CA PRO A 54 -9.16 -6.47 -15.30
C PRO A 54 -7.85 -6.24 -14.54
N LEU A 55 -7.67 -5.05 -13.96
CA LEU A 55 -6.47 -4.71 -13.19
C LEU A 55 -6.37 -5.55 -11.91
N LEU A 56 -7.50 -5.84 -11.26
CA LEU A 56 -7.55 -6.70 -10.10
C LEU A 56 -7.32 -8.18 -10.44
N ALA A 57 -7.75 -8.62 -11.63
CA ALA A 57 -7.59 -10.00 -12.09
C ALA A 57 -6.13 -10.37 -12.43
N ALA A 58 -5.27 -9.39 -12.74
CA ALA A 58 -3.87 -9.65 -13.07
C ALA A 58 -3.14 -10.34 -11.90
N PRO A 59 -2.35 -11.43 -12.13
CA PRO A 59 -1.53 -12.06 -11.10
C PRO A 59 -0.51 -11.08 -10.50
N HIS A 60 -0.30 -11.14 -9.18
CA HIS A 60 0.62 -10.24 -8.48
C HIS A 60 2.05 -10.33 -9.02
N ALA A 61 2.57 -11.56 -9.21
CA ALA A 61 3.91 -11.77 -9.75
C ALA A 61 4.06 -11.23 -11.17
N ALA A 62 3.08 -11.43 -12.06
CA ALA A 62 3.12 -10.89 -13.41
C ALA A 62 3.17 -9.37 -13.45
N LEU A 63 2.39 -8.74 -12.58
CA LEU A 63 2.36 -7.29 -12.44
C LEU A 63 3.69 -6.76 -11.86
N ALA A 64 4.27 -7.46 -10.87
CA ALA A 64 5.57 -7.11 -10.32
C ALA A 64 6.69 -7.18 -11.37
N ILE A 65 6.71 -8.23 -12.21
CA ILE A 65 7.66 -8.35 -13.32
C ILE A 65 7.47 -7.20 -14.32
N GLY A 66 6.22 -6.87 -14.68
CA GLY A 66 5.92 -5.75 -15.57
C GLY A 66 6.42 -4.41 -15.01
N ILE A 67 6.19 -4.14 -13.73
CA ILE A 67 6.68 -2.93 -13.05
C ILE A 67 8.20 -2.92 -13.02
N ALA A 68 8.85 -4.04 -12.64
CA ALA A 68 10.31 -4.13 -12.63
C ALA A 68 10.90 -3.81 -14.00
N PHE A 69 10.31 -4.37 -15.07
CA PHE A 69 10.73 -4.10 -16.44
C PHE A 69 10.51 -2.64 -16.87
N LEU A 70 9.47 -2.00 -16.34
CA LEU A 70 9.18 -0.58 -16.61
C LEU A 70 10.20 0.35 -15.96
N ILE A 71 10.45 0.17 -14.65
CA ILE A 71 11.21 1.11 -13.83
C ILE A 71 12.69 0.77 -13.69
N ALA A 72 13.15 -0.41 -14.16
CA ALA A 72 14.58 -0.77 -14.13
C ALA A 72 15.45 0.31 -14.79
N PRO A 73 16.73 0.49 -14.36
CA PRO A 73 17.64 1.45 -14.99
C PRO A 73 17.82 1.23 -16.49
N SER A 74 17.69 -0.02 -16.94
CA SER A 74 17.67 -0.41 -18.36
C SER A 74 16.26 -0.63 -18.89
N GLY A 75 15.24 -0.25 -18.14
CA GLY A 75 13.84 -0.51 -18.42
C GLY A 75 13.23 0.43 -19.48
N TRP A 76 11.97 0.22 -19.74
CA TRP A 76 11.23 0.95 -20.79
C TRP A 76 11.21 2.46 -20.55
N ILE A 77 10.93 2.91 -19.31
CA ILE A 77 10.89 4.36 -19.01
C ILE A 77 12.25 5.00 -19.29
N ALA A 78 13.34 4.42 -18.77
CA ALA A 78 14.67 4.94 -19.01
C ALA A 78 15.01 5.02 -20.51
N ARG A 79 14.69 3.98 -21.28
CA ARG A 79 14.92 3.93 -22.74
C ARG A 79 14.11 4.98 -23.52
N MET A 80 12.87 5.23 -23.11
CA MET A 80 12.01 6.22 -23.77
C MET A 80 12.50 7.67 -23.59
N ILE A 81 13.11 7.99 -22.43
CA ILE A 81 13.56 9.33 -22.08
C ILE A 81 15.06 9.55 -22.29
N SER A 82 15.83 8.51 -22.62
CA SER A 82 17.27 8.59 -22.87
C SER A 82 17.59 8.47 -24.35
N PRO A 83 18.62 9.16 -24.85
CA PRO A 83 19.50 10.11 -24.13
C PRO A 83 18.94 11.54 -24.10
N TRP A 84 17.84 11.82 -24.83
CA TRP A 84 17.39 13.17 -25.16
C TRP A 84 16.94 14.00 -23.93
N ALA A 85 16.35 13.39 -22.90
CA ALA A 85 15.93 14.11 -21.69
C ALA A 85 16.90 13.90 -20.50
N THR A 86 17.62 12.76 -20.46
CA THR A 86 18.47 12.39 -19.32
C THR A 86 19.95 12.58 -19.59
N GLY A 87 20.36 12.63 -20.86
CA GLY A 87 21.77 12.60 -21.27
C GLY A 87 22.46 11.23 -21.07
N TRP A 88 21.73 10.19 -20.67
CA TRP A 88 22.30 8.88 -20.40
C TRP A 88 22.47 8.08 -21.70
N ASN A 89 23.71 7.77 -22.04
CA ASN A 89 24.04 6.86 -23.14
C ASN A 89 24.11 5.40 -22.69
N LEU A 90 24.29 5.16 -21.39
CA LEU A 90 24.26 3.84 -20.74
C LEU A 90 23.30 3.89 -19.56
N PRO A 91 22.75 2.72 -19.14
CA PRO A 91 21.90 2.65 -17.97
C PRO A 91 22.60 3.23 -16.73
N PRO A 92 21.96 4.11 -15.97
CA PRO A 92 22.57 4.69 -14.77
C PRO A 92 22.71 3.62 -13.67
N ASN A 93 23.74 3.77 -12.84
CA ASN A 93 23.94 2.90 -11.68
C ASN A 93 23.07 3.36 -10.48
N ILE A 94 21.75 3.24 -10.62
CA ILE A 94 20.76 3.55 -9.57
C ILE A 94 19.88 2.33 -9.33
N ALA A 95 19.62 2.01 -8.07
CA ALA A 95 18.75 0.91 -7.69
C ALA A 95 17.28 1.39 -7.71
N THR A 96 16.61 1.30 -8.84
CA THR A 96 15.16 1.59 -8.97
C THR A 96 14.30 0.37 -8.67
N VAL A 97 14.86 -0.82 -8.78
CA VAL A 97 14.28 -2.11 -8.39
C VAL A 97 15.18 -2.72 -7.33
N ASN A 98 14.65 -3.45 -6.38
CA ASN A 98 15.38 -4.02 -5.24
C ASN A 98 16.09 -2.95 -4.38
N ASP A 99 15.54 -1.74 -4.35
CA ASP A 99 16.04 -0.62 -3.55
C ASP A 99 15.99 -0.94 -2.04
N GLN A 100 16.96 -0.45 -1.28
CA GLN A 100 17.10 -0.77 0.15
C GLN A 100 15.91 -0.33 1.01
N MET A 101 15.18 0.70 0.58
CA MET A 101 13.99 1.19 1.28
C MET A 101 12.72 0.46 0.90
N GLY A 102 12.75 -0.40 -0.14
CA GLY A 102 11.58 -1.13 -0.63
C GLY A 102 10.56 -0.24 -1.34
N LEU A 103 10.98 0.89 -1.93
CA LEU A 103 10.07 1.83 -2.61
C LEU A 103 9.46 1.20 -3.87
N ALA A 104 10.25 0.39 -4.60
CA ALA A 104 9.71 -0.36 -5.73
C ALA A 104 8.63 -1.35 -5.31
N LEU A 105 8.80 -2.01 -4.15
CA LEU A 105 7.78 -2.88 -3.56
C LEU A 105 6.53 -2.08 -3.16
N VAL A 106 6.69 -0.94 -2.50
CA VAL A 106 5.57 -0.04 -2.17
C VAL A 106 4.81 0.37 -3.42
N LEU A 107 5.50 0.75 -4.50
CA LEU A 107 4.89 1.10 -5.78
C LEU A 107 4.10 -0.09 -6.35
N GLY A 108 4.69 -1.28 -6.34
CA GLY A 108 4.02 -2.51 -6.81
C GLY A 108 2.74 -2.80 -6.03
N LEU A 109 2.79 -2.70 -4.70
CA LEU A 109 1.63 -2.87 -3.82
C LEU A 109 0.55 -1.83 -4.14
N LEU A 110 0.91 -0.55 -4.30
CA LEU A 110 -0.03 0.52 -4.63
C LEU A 110 -0.83 0.23 -5.91
N VAL A 111 -0.20 -0.32 -6.94
CA VAL A 111 -0.87 -0.64 -8.21
C VAL A 111 -1.98 -1.67 -8.02
N LYS A 112 -1.92 -2.50 -6.98
CA LYS A 112 -2.97 -3.49 -6.63
C LYS A 112 -3.93 -2.98 -5.56
N GLU A 113 -3.42 -2.35 -4.54
CA GLU A 113 -4.20 -1.91 -3.37
C GLU A 113 -5.13 -0.75 -3.71
N VAL A 114 -4.66 0.22 -4.52
CA VAL A 114 -5.47 1.38 -4.91
C VAL A 114 -6.73 0.96 -5.68
N PRO A 115 -6.66 0.15 -6.76
CA PRO A 115 -7.85 -0.34 -7.46
C PRO A 115 -8.82 -1.11 -6.55
N PHE A 116 -8.30 -1.94 -5.65
CA PHE A 116 -9.12 -2.69 -4.71
C PHE A 116 -9.87 -1.77 -3.76
N LEU A 117 -9.15 -0.85 -3.09
CA LEU A 117 -9.76 0.11 -2.18
C LEU A 117 -10.72 1.06 -2.90
N LEU A 118 -10.43 1.46 -4.15
CA LEU A 118 -11.35 2.24 -4.98
C LEU A 118 -12.66 1.50 -5.20
N LEU A 119 -12.61 0.23 -5.59
CA LEU A 119 -13.81 -0.57 -5.83
C LEU A 119 -14.68 -0.66 -4.57
N VAL A 120 -14.04 -0.99 -3.44
CA VAL A 120 -14.72 -1.11 -2.14
C VAL A 120 -15.30 0.24 -1.70
N MET A 121 -14.54 1.32 -1.87
CA MET A 121 -14.97 2.67 -1.49
C MET A 121 -16.13 3.16 -2.36
N LEU A 122 -16.12 2.90 -3.67
CA LEU A 122 -17.25 3.21 -4.55
C LEU A 122 -18.53 2.47 -4.12
N GLY A 123 -18.41 1.22 -3.70
CA GLY A 123 -19.53 0.45 -3.12
C GLY A 123 -20.05 1.06 -1.81
N ALA A 124 -19.16 1.48 -0.93
CA ALA A 124 -19.51 2.12 0.34
C ALA A 124 -20.17 3.51 0.13
N LEU A 125 -19.68 4.30 -0.81
CA LEU A 125 -20.26 5.60 -1.16
C LEU A 125 -21.69 5.47 -1.71
N GLY A 126 -22.03 4.35 -2.34
CA GLY A 126 -23.39 4.05 -2.78
C GLY A 126 -24.40 3.86 -1.64
N GLN A 127 -23.94 3.63 -0.40
CA GLN A 127 -24.78 3.39 0.77
C GLN A 127 -25.10 4.66 1.57
N ILE A 128 -24.50 5.80 1.22
CA ILE A 128 -24.70 7.07 1.94
C ILE A 128 -25.18 8.17 0.98
N PRO A 129 -25.95 9.17 1.47
CA PRO A 129 -26.50 10.23 0.64
C PRO A 129 -25.48 11.36 0.37
N VAL A 130 -24.37 11.03 -0.31
CA VAL A 130 -23.23 11.94 -0.53
C VAL A 130 -23.65 13.27 -1.16
N ASN A 131 -24.52 13.24 -2.19
CA ASN A 131 -24.97 14.46 -2.89
C ASN A 131 -25.75 15.41 -1.98
N ALA A 132 -26.64 14.86 -1.13
CA ALA A 132 -27.41 15.64 -0.18
C ALA A 132 -26.48 16.29 0.87
N GLN A 133 -25.49 15.53 1.38
CA GLN A 133 -24.50 16.05 2.33
C GLN A 133 -23.61 17.13 1.73
N LEU A 134 -23.19 16.99 0.46
CA LEU A 134 -22.43 18.00 -0.25
C LEU A 134 -23.28 19.28 -0.49
N ALA A 135 -24.57 19.15 -0.81
CA ALA A 135 -25.48 20.27 -0.98
C ALA A 135 -25.69 21.02 0.33
N ALA A 136 -25.97 20.30 1.42
CA ALA A 136 -26.10 20.86 2.77
C ALA A 136 -24.82 21.60 3.23
N GLY A 137 -23.65 20.97 3.00
CA GLY A 137 -22.37 21.60 3.35
C GLY A 137 -22.12 22.89 2.59
N ARG A 138 -22.46 22.95 1.31
CA ARG A 138 -22.36 24.18 0.49
C ARG A 138 -23.31 25.26 1.00
N ALA A 139 -24.54 24.92 1.34
CA ALA A 139 -25.51 25.86 1.91
C ALA A 139 -25.00 26.50 3.21
N LEU A 140 -24.19 25.77 3.98
CA LEU A 140 -23.53 26.24 5.20
C LEU A 140 -22.19 26.98 4.93
N GLY A 141 -21.79 27.14 3.65
CA GLY A 141 -20.56 27.82 3.25
C GLY A 141 -19.29 26.96 3.35
N TYR A 142 -19.41 25.64 3.52
CA TYR A 142 -18.25 24.76 3.57
C TYR A 142 -17.77 24.37 2.16
N GLY A 143 -16.46 24.36 1.97
CA GLY A 143 -15.83 23.82 0.76
C GLY A 143 -16.02 22.31 0.65
N ARG A 144 -16.04 21.79 -0.60
CA ARG A 144 -16.23 20.35 -0.90
C ARG A 144 -15.26 19.44 -0.13
N GLY A 145 -13.97 19.80 -0.07
CA GLY A 145 -12.96 19.00 0.63
C GLY A 145 -13.22 18.90 2.13
N VAL A 146 -13.68 19.99 2.76
CA VAL A 146 -14.03 20.01 4.19
C VAL A 146 -15.22 19.08 4.46
N VAL A 147 -16.24 19.09 3.62
CA VAL A 147 -17.40 18.18 3.75
C VAL A 147 -16.96 16.73 3.57
N TRP A 148 -16.04 16.45 2.62
CA TRP A 148 -15.49 15.12 2.45
C TRP A 148 -14.79 14.61 3.71
N ILE A 149 -13.88 15.40 4.28
CA ILE A 149 -13.08 14.98 5.44
C ILE A 149 -13.91 14.94 6.73
N LYS A 150 -14.82 15.92 6.94
CA LYS A 150 -15.57 16.04 8.19
C LYS A 150 -16.86 15.21 8.23
N VAL A 151 -17.47 14.95 7.08
CA VAL A 151 -18.82 14.34 7.03
C VAL A 151 -18.81 13.00 6.30
N ILE A 152 -18.27 12.95 5.07
CA ILE A 152 -18.37 11.77 4.21
C ILE A 152 -17.38 10.68 4.66
N LEU A 153 -16.10 11.01 4.80
CA LEU A 153 -15.06 10.05 5.15
C LEU A 153 -15.33 9.34 6.49
N PRO A 154 -15.76 9.99 7.57
CA PRO A 154 -16.09 9.31 8.82
C PRO A 154 -17.26 8.33 8.72
N GLN A 155 -18.16 8.50 7.74
CA GLN A 155 -19.27 7.56 7.47
C GLN A 155 -18.83 6.40 6.56
N VAL A 156 -17.97 6.66 5.59
CA VAL A 156 -17.45 5.64 4.65
C VAL A 156 -16.43 4.74 5.33
N TYR A 157 -15.54 5.30 6.15
CA TYR A 157 -14.42 4.56 6.73
C TYR A 157 -14.83 3.31 7.53
N PRO A 158 -15.85 3.33 8.40
CA PRO A 158 -16.32 2.13 9.08
C PRO A 158 -16.78 1.01 8.13
N LEU A 159 -17.33 1.36 6.96
CA LEU A 159 -17.79 0.40 5.94
C LEU A 159 -16.63 -0.28 5.21
N ILE A 160 -15.49 0.41 5.06
CA ILE A 160 -14.30 -0.10 4.38
C ILE A 160 -13.20 -0.57 5.34
N ARG A 161 -13.39 -0.47 6.64
CA ARG A 161 -12.39 -0.77 7.67
C ARG A 161 -11.85 -2.20 7.55
N LEU A 162 -12.73 -3.17 7.40
CA LEU A 162 -12.32 -4.56 7.23
C LEU A 162 -11.49 -4.78 5.95
N PRO A 163 -11.91 -4.33 4.76
CA PRO A 163 -11.06 -4.29 3.56
C PRO A 163 -9.69 -3.65 3.76
N VAL A 164 -9.59 -2.55 4.52
CA VAL A 164 -8.29 -1.92 4.82
C VAL A 164 -7.40 -2.87 5.64
N PHE A 165 -7.96 -3.58 6.63
CA PHE A 165 -7.19 -4.59 7.38
C PHE A 165 -6.74 -5.77 6.52
N VAL A 166 -7.56 -6.19 5.55
CA VAL A 166 -7.19 -7.23 4.58
C VAL A 166 -6.01 -6.76 3.72
N VAL A 167 -6.06 -5.54 3.19
CA VAL A 167 -4.96 -4.94 2.42
C VAL A 167 -3.68 -4.85 3.26
N LEU A 168 -3.78 -4.34 4.49
CA LEU A 168 -2.64 -4.23 5.40
C LEU A 168 -2.02 -5.60 5.71
N SER A 169 -2.85 -6.60 6.00
CA SER A 169 -2.37 -7.96 6.28
C SER A 169 -1.66 -8.57 5.08
N PHE A 170 -2.20 -8.37 3.88
CA PHE A 170 -1.58 -8.79 2.63
C PHE A 170 -0.25 -8.07 2.41
N ALA A 171 -0.21 -6.75 2.50
CA ALA A 171 1.00 -5.95 2.29
C ALA A 171 2.13 -6.33 3.25
N LEU A 172 1.79 -6.63 4.52
CA LEU A 172 2.77 -7.07 5.53
C LEU A 172 3.33 -8.48 5.26
N SER A 173 2.59 -9.35 4.55
CA SER A 173 2.93 -10.77 4.38
C SER A 173 3.21 -11.18 2.94
N VAL A 174 3.22 -10.23 2.00
CA VAL A 174 3.45 -10.50 0.56
C VAL A 174 4.82 -11.13 0.31
N VAL A 175 4.87 -12.16 -0.52
CA VAL A 175 6.11 -12.88 -0.90
C VAL A 175 6.43 -12.65 -2.36
N ASP A 176 5.50 -12.94 -3.26
CA ASP A 176 5.69 -12.97 -4.72
C ASP A 176 6.16 -11.61 -5.27
N MET A 177 5.48 -10.52 -4.94
CA MET A 177 5.91 -9.17 -5.34
C MET A 177 7.22 -8.76 -4.66
N ALA A 178 7.41 -9.17 -3.40
CA ALA A 178 8.56 -8.79 -2.62
C ALA A 178 9.87 -9.48 -3.08
N ILE A 179 9.78 -10.69 -3.62
CA ILE A 179 10.93 -11.37 -4.26
C ILE A 179 11.40 -10.60 -5.50
N ILE A 180 10.46 -10.01 -6.25
CA ILE A 180 10.73 -9.36 -7.54
C ILE A 180 11.15 -7.90 -7.36
N LEU A 181 10.40 -7.15 -6.54
CA LEU A 181 10.57 -5.70 -6.40
C LEU A 181 11.30 -5.29 -5.12
N GLY A 182 11.19 -6.09 -4.07
CA GLY A 182 11.75 -5.76 -2.76
C GLY A 182 13.27 -5.96 -2.67
N PRO A 183 13.92 -5.40 -1.65
CA PRO A 183 15.36 -5.55 -1.47
C PRO A 183 15.75 -7.00 -1.19
N SER A 184 16.93 -7.37 -1.69
CA SER A 184 17.45 -8.73 -1.54
C SER A 184 18.18 -8.94 -0.21
N ASN A 185 18.74 -7.88 0.38
CA ASN A 185 19.48 -7.91 1.64
C ASN A 185 19.43 -6.55 2.36
N PRO A 186 18.75 -6.43 3.53
CA PRO A 186 17.86 -7.47 4.08
C PRO A 186 16.58 -7.60 3.24
N PRO A 187 16.03 -8.80 3.08
CA PRO A 187 14.72 -8.99 2.45
C PRO A 187 13.60 -8.63 3.45
N VAL A 188 12.37 -8.46 3.00
CA VAL A 188 11.21 -8.44 3.91
C VAL A 188 11.07 -9.79 4.62
N LEU A 189 10.46 -9.80 5.80
CA LEU A 189 10.43 -10.98 6.67
C LEU A 189 9.77 -12.19 5.99
N SER A 190 8.69 -12.00 5.25
CA SER A 190 8.01 -13.06 4.50
C SER A 190 8.92 -13.74 3.48
N VAL A 191 9.77 -12.98 2.79
CA VAL A 191 10.77 -13.51 1.84
C VAL A 191 11.89 -14.23 2.59
N ALA A 192 12.35 -13.71 3.75
CA ALA A 192 13.34 -14.39 4.57
C ALA A 192 12.84 -15.76 5.05
N VAL A 193 11.61 -15.84 5.55
CA VAL A 193 10.95 -17.09 5.95
C VAL A 193 10.92 -18.08 4.79
N THR A 194 10.48 -17.64 3.62
CA THR A 194 10.40 -18.48 2.41
C THR A 194 11.78 -19.00 2.00
N ARG A 195 12.80 -18.14 1.99
CA ARG A 195 14.19 -18.54 1.64
C ARG A 195 14.75 -19.55 2.61
N TRP A 196 14.51 -19.39 3.92
CA TRP A 196 15.00 -20.34 4.92
C TRP A 196 14.27 -21.67 4.87
N TYR A 197 12.95 -21.66 4.64
CA TYR A 197 12.15 -22.87 4.54
C TYR A 197 12.52 -23.75 3.36
N PHE A 198 12.85 -23.14 2.20
CA PHE A 198 13.26 -23.86 0.98
C PHE A 198 14.77 -23.99 0.84
N ALA A 199 15.55 -23.65 1.85
CA ALA A 199 17.00 -23.88 1.82
C ALA A 199 17.34 -25.36 1.83
N ALA A 200 18.43 -25.73 1.15
CA ALA A 200 18.93 -27.11 1.15
C ALA A 200 19.43 -27.54 2.56
N ASP A 201 19.80 -26.60 3.40
CA ASP A 201 20.21 -26.83 4.79
C ASP A 201 18.97 -27.01 5.67
N THR A 202 18.72 -28.25 6.07
CA THR A 202 17.59 -28.63 6.94
C THR A 202 17.67 -28.02 8.34
N SER A 203 18.84 -27.55 8.79
CA SER A 203 18.98 -26.85 10.06
C SER A 203 18.21 -25.53 10.11
N LEU A 204 17.87 -24.95 8.94
CA LEU A 204 17.12 -23.71 8.80
C LEU A 204 15.61 -23.90 8.94
N ILE A 205 15.07 -25.11 8.96
CA ILE A 205 13.63 -25.37 9.09
C ILE A 205 13.08 -24.83 10.40
N LEU A 206 13.76 -25.06 11.52
CA LEU A 206 13.33 -24.58 12.83
C LEU A 206 13.40 -23.05 12.93
N PRO A 207 14.49 -22.36 12.54
CA PRO A 207 14.51 -20.91 12.40
C PRO A 207 13.42 -20.35 11.47
N ALA A 208 13.15 -21.00 10.34
CA ALA A 208 12.09 -20.59 9.41
C ALA A 208 10.71 -20.65 10.05
N SER A 209 10.44 -21.73 10.82
CA SER A 209 9.17 -21.90 11.53
C SER A 209 9.00 -20.83 12.63
N ALA A 210 10.06 -20.53 13.39
CA ALA A 210 10.04 -19.44 14.36
C ALA A 210 9.81 -18.08 13.72
N ALA A 211 10.46 -17.82 12.56
CA ALA A 211 10.27 -16.59 11.80
C ALA A 211 8.86 -16.48 11.19
N ALA A 212 8.23 -17.61 10.81
CA ALA A 212 6.83 -17.63 10.36
C ALA A 212 5.86 -17.24 11.48
N LEU A 213 6.10 -17.71 12.72
CA LEU A 213 5.34 -17.24 13.88
C LEU A 213 5.58 -15.74 14.14
N ALA A 214 6.83 -15.29 14.05
CA ALA A 214 7.15 -13.86 14.16
C ALA A 214 6.42 -13.05 13.08
N GLN A 215 6.29 -13.57 11.85
CA GLN A 215 5.52 -12.91 10.77
C GLN A 215 4.05 -12.74 11.17
N ALA A 216 3.42 -13.73 11.79
CA ALA A 216 2.04 -13.61 12.28
C ALA A 216 1.93 -12.51 13.36
N PHE A 217 2.90 -12.42 14.27
CA PHE A 217 2.95 -11.33 15.25
C PHE A 217 3.17 -9.97 14.60
N VAL A 218 3.98 -9.86 13.54
CA VAL A 218 4.16 -8.61 12.78
C VAL A 218 2.84 -8.14 12.17
N VAL A 219 2.07 -9.05 11.59
CA VAL A 219 0.75 -8.72 11.03
C VAL A 219 -0.21 -8.25 12.12
N ALA A 220 -0.31 -8.99 13.23
CA ALA A 220 -1.15 -8.62 14.37
C ALA A 220 -0.73 -7.25 14.95
N PHE A 221 0.56 -7.02 15.11
CA PHE A 221 1.12 -5.76 15.60
C PHE A 221 0.84 -4.60 14.63
N GLY A 222 0.99 -4.82 13.32
CA GLY A 222 0.66 -3.82 12.29
C GLY A 222 -0.82 -3.43 12.34
N ILE A 223 -1.73 -4.39 12.51
CA ILE A 223 -3.17 -4.12 12.68
C ILE A 223 -3.41 -3.33 13.97
N LEU A 224 -2.76 -3.68 15.08
CA LEU A 224 -2.88 -2.94 16.34
C LEU A 224 -2.39 -1.50 16.20
N LEU A 225 -1.24 -1.27 15.55
CA LEU A 225 -0.73 0.05 15.25
C LEU A 225 -1.74 0.86 14.42
N TRP A 226 -2.34 0.23 13.41
CA TRP A 226 -3.37 0.87 12.59
C TRP A 226 -4.60 1.25 13.41
N ILE A 227 -5.10 0.36 14.26
CA ILE A 227 -6.23 0.65 15.18
C ILE A 227 -5.89 1.81 16.13
N CYS A 228 -4.67 1.86 16.65
CA CYS A 228 -4.21 3.00 17.47
C CYS A 228 -4.21 4.31 16.66
N ALA A 229 -3.70 4.28 15.43
CA ALA A 229 -3.71 5.45 14.53
C ALA A 229 -5.15 5.91 14.21
N GLU A 230 -6.08 4.98 13.95
CA GLU A 230 -7.51 5.28 13.79
C GLU A 230 -8.08 6.01 15.01
N GLN A 231 -7.79 5.55 16.22
CA GLN A 231 -8.29 6.18 17.45
C GLN A 231 -7.73 7.59 17.63
N VAL A 232 -6.44 7.78 17.32
CA VAL A 232 -5.80 9.12 17.38
C VAL A 232 -6.45 10.03 16.35
N ALA A 233 -6.59 9.59 15.10
CA ALA A 233 -7.24 10.35 14.03
C ALA A 233 -8.69 10.70 14.37
N ALA A 234 -9.46 9.76 14.94
CA ALA A 234 -10.83 9.99 15.38
C ALA A 234 -10.92 11.03 16.52
N ARG A 235 -9.97 11.00 17.48
CA ARG A 235 -9.91 12.01 18.56
C ARG A 235 -9.56 13.38 18.00
N ALA A 236 -8.55 13.46 17.14
CA ALA A 236 -8.13 14.70 16.48
C ALA A 236 -9.26 15.27 15.60
N GLY A 237 -9.97 14.41 14.85
CA GLY A 237 -11.13 14.81 14.05
C GLY A 237 -12.26 15.40 14.89
N ARG A 238 -12.63 14.76 16.00
CA ARG A 238 -13.66 15.29 16.94
C ARG A 238 -13.25 16.63 17.54
N TRP A 239 -11.99 16.79 17.91
CA TRP A 239 -11.46 18.04 18.42
C TRP A 239 -11.51 19.16 17.35
N TRP A 240 -11.13 18.85 16.09
CA TRP A 240 -11.20 19.79 14.98
C TRP A 240 -12.63 20.22 14.65
N ILE A 241 -13.60 19.27 14.67
CA ILE A 241 -15.02 19.59 14.46
C ILE A 241 -15.54 20.54 15.54
N ARG A 242 -15.20 20.28 16.82
CA ARG A 242 -15.63 21.13 17.96
C ARG A 242 -15.11 22.55 17.88
N ARG A 243 -13.96 22.79 17.28
CA ARG A 243 -13.37 24.12 17.11
C ARG A 243 -13.96 24.93 15.95
N GLY A 244 -14.93 24.43 15.21
CA GLY A 244 -15.61 25.15 14.14
C GLY A 244 -14.70 25.57 12.97
N GLY A 245 -13.53 24.98 12.81
CA GLY A 245 -12.60 25.30 11.72
C GLY A 245 -13.26 25.12 10.34
N ARG A 246 -13.31 26.20 9.57
CA ARG A 246 -13.78 26.24 8.17
C ARG A 246 -12.69 25.81 7.21
#